data_39a4725695196bea98a9c770567a3c07
#
_entry.id   39a4725695196bea98a9c770567a3c07
#
_cell.length_a   1.000
_cell.length_b   1.000
_cell.length_c   1.000
_cell.angle_alpha   90.00
_cell.angle_beta   90.00
_cell.angle_gamma   90.00
#
_symmetry.space_group_name_H-M   'P 1'
#
loop_
_entity.id
_entity.type
_entity.pdbx_description
1 polymer ?
#
loop_
_entity_poly.entity_id
_entity_poly.type
_entity_poly.pdbx_seq_one_letter_code
_entity_poly.pdbx_strand_id
1 'polypeptide(L)'
;MERRARPPAEVIAEALTEHLGPSTARTAVRVFCNRALGTSPEQVTAADAPKLLEALRPMLRTLLGPDPADQLLAGLRGNLD
;
A
#
# COMPACT_ATOMS: atom_id res chain seq x y z
N MET A 1 9.81 21.77 14.90
CA MET A 1 9.56 21.32 13.78
C MET A 1 8.61 20.29 13.85
N GLU A 2 7.80 20.23 13.02
CA GLU A 2 6.89 19.31 13.07
C GLU A 2 7.16 18.26 12.24
N ARG A 3 6.78 17.12 12.51
CA ARG A 3 6.95 16.11 11.74
C ARG A 3 5.77 15.85 11.00
N ARG A 4 5.91 15.73 9.80
CA ARG A 4 4.82 15.52 9.02
C ARG A 4 4.63 14.11 8.81
N ALA A 5 3.48 13.61 8.97
CA ALA A 5 3.16 12.24 8.68
C ALA A 5 3.27 12.02 7.19
N ARG A 6 3.83 10.89 6.80
CA ARG A 6 3.94 10.56 5.39
C ARG A 6 2.59 10.11 4.87
N PRO A 7 2.25 10.42 3.61
CA PRO A 7 0.99 9.95 3.05
C PRO A 7 0.90 8.43 3.09
N PRO A 8 -0.27 7.88 3.44
CA PRO A 8 -0.39 6.42 3.53
C PRO A 8 0.01 5.70 2.25
N ALA A 9 -0.34 6.24 1.09
CA ALA A 9 0.02 5.61 -0.17
C ALA A 9 1.52 5.57 -0.36
N GLU A 10 2.24 6.58 0.10
CA GLU A 10 3.69 6.60 -0.01
C GLU A 10 4.33 5.55 0.87
N VAL A 11 3.82 5.37 2.08
CA VAL A 11 4.32 4.35 2.99
C VAL A 11 4.11 2.97 2.37
N ILE A 12 2.94 2.74 1.80
CA ILE A 12 2.64 1.47 1.17
C ILE A 12 3.55 1.24 -0.04
N ALA A 13 3.73 2.26 -0.87
CA ALA A 13 4.58 2.12 -2.04
C ALA A 13 6.02 1.82 -1.66
N GLU A 14 6.53 2.43 -0.61
CA GLU A 14 7.89 2.17 -0.18
C GLU A 14 8.05 0.73 0.31
N ALA A 15 7.07 0.23 1.06
CA ALA A 15 7.14 -1.13 1.52
C ALA A 15 7.10 -2.11 0.35
N LEU A 16 6.28 -1.84 -0.64
CA LEU A 16 6.18 -2.70 -1.81
C LEU A 16 7.43 -2.64 -2.68
N THR A 17 8.12 -1.50 -2.65
CA THR A 17 9.34 -1.34 -3.45
C THR A 17 10.38 -2.40 -3.13
N GLU A 18 10.46 -2.79 -1.87
CA GLU A 18 11.44 -3.79 -1.45
C GLU A 18 11.15 -5.15 -2.07
N HIS A 19 9.90 -5.40 -2.46
CA HIS A 19 9.52 -6.69 -3.01
C HIS A 19 9.29 -6.64 -4.51
N LEU A 20 8.80 -5.53 -5.03
CA LEU A 20 8.38 -5.44 -6.42
C LEU A 20 9.23 -4.50 -7.26
N GLY A 21 10.09 -3.70 -6.64
CA GLY A 21 10.82 -2.66 -7.32
C GLY A 21 10.04 -1.37 -7.35
N PRO A 22 10.74 -0.22 -7.53
CA PRO A 22 10.06 1.08 -7.41
C PRO A 22 8.99 1.33 -8.47
N SER A 23 9.26 0.96 -9.71
CA SER A 23 8.28 1.21 -10.77
C SER A 23 7.02 0.40 -10.57
N THR A 24 7.17 -0.88 -10.31
CA THR A 24 6.02 -1.76 -10.12
C THR A 24 5.25 -1.37 -8.88
N ALA A 25 5.95 -1.02 -7.80
CA ALA A 25 5.28 -0.63 -6.57
C ALA A 25 4.41 0.61 -6.78
N ARG A 26 4.96 1.63 -7.45
CA ARG A 26 4.19 2.84 -7.70
C ARG A 26 3.01 2.59 -8.59
N THR A 27 3.21 1.81 -9.64
CA THR A 27 2.13 1.50 -10.56
C THR A 27 1.03 0.73 -9.85
N ALA A 28 1.39 -0.23 -9.02
CA ALA A 28 0.40 -1.01 -8.29
C ALA A 28 -0.43 -0.11 -7.37
N VAL A 29 0.24 0.76 -6.62
CA VAL A 29 -0.48 1.64 -5.71
C VAL A 29 -1.43 2.54 -6.48
N ARG A 30 -0.97 3.11 -7.59
CA ARG A 30 -1.81 4.01 -8.37
C ARG A 30 -3.02 3.28 -8.94
N VAL A 31 -2.80 2.11 -9.52
CA VAL A 31 -3.89 1.36 -10.12
C VAL A 31 -4.91 0.95 -9.08
N PHE A 32 -4.45 0.46 -7.94
CA PHE A 32 -5.38 0.00 -6.92
C PHE A 32 -6.06 1.15 -6.19
N CYS A 33 -5.41 2.30 -6.07
CA CYS A 33 -6.10 3.48 -5.55
C CYS A 33 -7.27 3.85 -6.44
N ASN A 34 -7.06 3.85 -7.75
CA ASN A 34 -8.13 4.15 -8.67
C ASN A 34 -9.25 3.14 -8.60
N ARG A 35 -8.91 1.86 -8.57
CA ARG A 35 -9.94 0.83 -8.59
C ARG A 35 -10.71 0.72 -7.30
N ALA A 36 -10.00 0.75 -6.18
CA ALA A 36 -10.64 0.50 -4.89
C ALA A 36 -11.25 1.75 -4.29
N LEU A 37 -10.61 2.90 -4.51
CA LEU A 37 -11.01 4.14 -3.84
C LEU A 37 -11.48 5.21 -4.80
N GLY A 38 -11.20 5.06 -6.08
CA GLY A 38 -11.56 6.09 -7.05
C GLY A 38 -10.79 7.38 -6.89
N THR A 39 -9.59 7.31 -6.29
CA THR A 39 -8.80 8.51 -6.08
C THR A 39 -7.36 8.28 -6.49
N SER A 40 -6.57 9.33 -6.46
CA SER A 40 -5.14 9.23 -6.71
C SER A 40 -4.41 8.91 -5.40
N PRO A 41 -3.16 8.41 -5.48
CA PRO A 41 -2.41 8.07 -4.26
C PRO A 41 -2.28 9.22 -3.29
N GLU A 42 -2.15 10.44 -3.79
CA GLU A 42 -1.98 11.59 -2.91
C GLU A 42 -3.20 11.86 -2.06
N GLN A 43 -4.35 11.35 -2.47
CA GLN A 43 -5.60 11.63 -1.78
C GLN A 43 -5.99 10.53 -0.79
N VAL A 44 -5.20 9.48 -0.69
CA VAL A 44 -5.49 8.39 0.24
C VAL A 44 -5.28 8.87 1.66
N THR A 45 -6.28 8.69 2.51
CA THR A 45 -6.18 9.05 3.91
C THR A 45 -5.91 7.81 4.75
N ALA A 46 -5.64 8.04 6.04
CA ALA A 46 -5.46 6.92 6.96
C ALA A 46 -6.71 6.06 7.03
N ALA A 47 -7.89 6.68 6.90
CA ALA A 47 -9.14 5.92 6.91
C ALA A 47 -9.29 5.05 5.66
N ASP A 48 -8.70 5.48 4.54
CA ASP A 48 -8.76 4.73 3.29
C ASP A 48 -7.74 3.61 3.23
N ALA A 49 -6.69 3.71 4.00
CA ALA A 49 -5.57 2.77 3.90
C ALA A 49 -5.99 1.31 4.07
N PRO A 50 -6.85 0.95 5.03
CA PRO A 50 -7.26 -0.46 5.14
C PRO A 50 -7.95 -0.98 3.88
N LYS A 51 -8.74 -0.15 3.22
CA LYS A 51 -9.39 -0.57 1.98
C LYS A 51 -8.36 -0.83 0.89
N LEU A 52 -7.37 0.05 0.80
CA LEU A 52 -6.33 -0.13 -0.20
C LEU A 52 -5.52 -1.39 0.07
N LEU A 53 -5.19 -1.66 1.33
CA LEU A 53 -4.46 -2.87 1.67
C LEU A 53 -5.25 -4.13 1.34
N GLU A 54 -6.56 -4.11 1.59
CA GLU A 54 -7.38 -5.25 1.23
C GLU A 54 -7.43 -5.46 -0.28
N ALA A 55 -7.48 -4.37 -1.03
CA ALA A 55 -7.48 -4.47 -2.49
C ALA A 55 -6.16 -5.02 -3.02
N LEU A 56 -5.06 -4.71 -2.36
CA LEU A 56 -3.74 -5.19 -2.77
C LEU A 56 -3.51 -6.65 -2.40
N ARG A 57 -4.24 -7.17 -1.42
CA ARG A 57 -3.98 -8.50 -0.89
C ARG A 57 -3.92 -9.59 -1.97
N PRO A 58 -4.92 -9.70 -2.87
CA PRO A 58 -4.87 -10.80 -3.87
C PRO A 58 -3.65 -10.69 -4.77
N MET A 59 -3.28 -9.49 -5.19
CA MET A 59 -2.12 -9.30 -6.04
C MET A 59 -0.85 -9.71 -5.29
N LEU A 60 -0.72 -9.27 -4.05
CA LEU A 60 0.48 -9.57 -3.27
C LEU A 60 0.59 -11.06 -2.98
N ARG A 61 -0.52 -11.72 -2.70
CA ARG A 61 -0.49 -13.15 -2.46
C ARG A 61 -0.08 -13.92 -3.71
N THR A 62 -0.48 -13.43 -4.87
CA THR A 62 -0.08 -14.03 -6.13
C THR A 62 1.41 -13.84 -6.40
N LEU A 63 1.93 -12.65 -6.14
CA LEU A 63 3.32 -12.33 -6.47
C LEU A 63 4.31 -12.83 -5.43
N LEU A 64 3.94 -12.77 -4.16
CA LEU A 64 4.87 -13.07 -3.07
C LEU A 64 4.56 -14.37 -2.35
N GLY A 65 3.37 -14.91 -2.56
CA GLY A 65 2.90 -16.03 -1.78
C GLY A 65 2.08 -15.57 -0.60
N PRO A 66 1.21 -16.46 -0.06
CA PRO A 66 0.26 -16.02 0.98
C PRO A 66 0.95 -15.54 2.26
N ASP A 67 1.95 -16.26 2.75
CA ASP A 67 2.55 -15.90 4.02
C ASP A 67 3.33 -14.58 3.95
N PRO A 68 4.24 -14.39 2.98
CA PRO A 68 4.92 -13.09 2.89
C PRO A 68 3.96 -11.94 2.64
N ALA A 69 2.93 -12.14 1.83
CA ALA A 69 1.97 -11.09 1.55
C ALA A 69 1.23 -10.69 2.82
N ASP A 70 0.77 -11.68 3.58
CA ASP A 70 0.03 -11.39 4.80
C ASP A 70 0.91 -10.71 5.84
N GLN A 71 2.18 -11.11 5.94
CA GLN A 71 3.10 -10.46 6.87
C GLN A 71 3.36 -9.02 6.46
N LEU A 72 3.53 -8.76 5.18
CA LEU A 72 3.74 -7.41 4.69
C LEU A 72 2.53 -6.53 5.00
N LEU A 73 1.34 -7.04 4.72
CA LEU A 73 0.13 -6.28 4.97
C LEU A 73 -0.08 -6.00 6.44
N ALA A 74 0.22 -6.98 7.30
CA ALA A 74 0.09 -6.78 8.75
C ALA A 74 1.06 -5.71 9.23
N GLY A 75 2.29 -5.73 8.73
CA GLY A 75 3.26 -4.71 9.07
C GLY A 75 2.84 -3.34 8.62
N LEU A 76 2.26 -3.24 7.42
CA LEU A 76 1.78 -1.97 6.92
C LEU A 76 0.63 -1.43 7.76
N ARG A 77 -0.29 -2.29 8.16
CA ARG A 77 -1.39 -1.85 9.01
C ARG A 77 -0.88 -1.26 10.32
N GLY A 78 0.12 -1.89 10.91
CA GLY A 78 0.70 -1.39 12.14
C GLY A 78 1.36 -0.04 11.95
N ASN A 79 2.03 0.16 10.81
CA ASN A 79 2.69 1.42 10.54
C ASN A 79 1.73 2.55 10.20
N LEU A 80 0.56 2.21 9.68
CA LEU A 80 -0.40 3.23 9.27
C LEU A 80 -1.37 3.61 10.37
N ASP A 81 -1.42 2.81 11.41
CA ASP A 81 -2.21 3.16 12.55
C ASP A 81 -1.47 4.13 13.45
#